data_01b6ad88780b28a824f45bd77fd43024
#
_entry.id   01b6ad88780b28a824f45bd77fd43024
#
_cell.length_a   1.000
_cell.length_b   1.000
_cell.length_c   1.000
_cell.angle_alpha   90.00
_cell.angle_beta   90.00
_cell.angle_gamma   90.00
#
_symmetry.space_group_name_H-M   'P 1'
#
loop_
_entity.id
_entity.type
_entity.pdbx_description
1 polymer ?
#
loop_
_entity_poly.entity_id
_entity_poly.type
_entity_poly.pdbx_seq_one_letter_code
_entity_poly.pdbx_strand_id
1 'polypeptide(L)'
;MARLALSLACLAGAAAFVLQQPPQLQTPLRKGTTLQAVDSLVVEPIAKVGGVVRLPGSKSLSNRALLLAALCEGETVVENLLASDDTERMLEALDAMGVKVKDLGDSAVRVTSTGSLKAPGKDLFLGNAGTAMRPLAAVVAAVAAVDGTSFTLDGTPRMRERPISDLIDG
;
A
#
# COMPACT_ATOMS: atom_id res chain seq x y z
N MET A 1 -32.49 -6.02 6.09
CA MET A 1 -31.98 -5.96 4.71
C MET A 1 -31.64 -4.51 4.37
N ALA A 2 -30.43 -4.10 4.65
CA ALA A 2 -29.93 -2.77 4.30
C ALA A 2 -28.96 -2.93 3.14
N ARG A 3 -29.41 -2.57 1.94
CA ARG A 3 -28.56 -2.44 0.76
C ARG A 3 -27.75 -1.14 0.92
N LEU A 4 -26.48 -1.26 1.26
CA LEU A 4 -25.52 -0.16 1.08
C LEU A 4 -25.09 -0.20 -0.39
N ALA A 5 -25.81 0.54 -1.23
CA ALA A 5 -25.36 0.85 -2.58
C ALA A 5 -24.33 1.97 -2.46
N LEU A 6 -23.04 1.62 -2.38
CA LEU A 6 -21.96 2.58 -2.63
C LEU A 6 -21.91 2.78 -4.15
N SER A 7 -22.76 3.68 -4.66
CA SER A 7 -22.66 4.19 -6.02
C SER A 7 -21.52 5.21 -6.03
N LEU A 8 -20.28 4.73 -6.20
CA LEU A 8 -19.18 5.60 -6.61
C LEU A 8 -19.36 5.84 -8.11
N ALA A 9 -20.08 6.91 -8.48
CA ALA A 9 -20.05 7.42 -9.85
C ALA A 9 -18.64 7.93 -10.14
N CYS A 10 -17.79 7.05 -10.66
CA CYS A 10 -16.53 7.45 -11.27
C CYS A 10 -16.88 8.07 -12.62
N LEU A 11 -16.98 9.40 -12.67
CA LEU A 11 -17.01 10.15 -13.93
C LEU A 11 -15.74 9.81 -14.70
N ALA A 12 -15.91 9.35 -15.95
CA ALA A 12 -14.85 9.09 -16.90
C ALA A 12 -14.01 10.37 -17.11
N GLY A 13 -12.91 10.44 -16.40
CA GLY A 13 -11.91 11.49 -16.50
C GLY A 13 -10.76 11.11 -15.59
N ALA A 14 -9.54 11.10 -16.11
CA ALA A 14 -8.33 10.79 -15.36
C ALA A 14 -8.29 11.59 -14.04
N ALA A 15 -8.63 10.96 -12.92
CA ALA A 15 -8.51 11.57 -11.61
C ALA A 15 -7.05 11.43 -11.15
N ALA A 16 -6.24 12.46 -11.44
CA ALA A 16 -4.93 12.59 -10.83
C ALA A 16 -5.10 13.12 -9.40
N PHE A 17 -4.88 12.28 -8.41
CA PHE A 17 -4.76 12.73 -7.03
C PHE A 17 -3.34 13.24 -6.83
N VAL A 18 -3.14 14.52 -7.13
CA VAL A 18 -1.84 15.19 -6.99
C VAL A 18 -1.76 15.79 -5.60
N LEU A 19 -0.95 15.18 -4.73
CA LEU A 19 -0.37 15.90 -3.60
C LEU A 19 0.74 16.79 -4.16
N GLN A 20 0.39 18.02 -4.50
CA GLN A 20 1.30 18.99 -5.11
C GLN A 20 2.49 19.27 -4.18
N GLN A 21 3.66 18.79 -4.55
CA GLN A 21 4.92 19.09 -3.86
C GLN A 21 5.66 20.24 -4.57
N PRO A 22 6.22 21.18 -3.80
CA PRO A 22 7.09 22.21 -4.36
C PRO A 22 8.42 21.61 -4.90
N PRO A 23 9.12 22.30 -5.82
CA PRO A 23 10.24 21.76 -6.57
C PRO A 23 11.40 21.27 -5.70
N GLN A 24 11.95 20.13 -6.11
CA GLN A 24 12.96 19.32 -5.42
C GLN A 24 14.36 19.94 -5.52
N LEU A 25 14.99 20.30 -4.40
CA LEU A 25 16.44 20.40 -4.31
C LEU A 25 17.00 19.00 -4.02
N GLN A 26 17.61 18.39 -5.01
CA GLN A 26 18.26 17.09 -4.88
C GLN A 26 19.62 17.28 -4.18
N THR A 27 19.71 16.81 -2.95
CA THR A 27 21.01 16.58 -2.30
C THR A 27 21.37 15.10 -2.53
N PRO A 28 22.52 14.79 -3.14
CA PRO A 28 22.89 13.40 -3.39
C PRO A 28 23.16 12.67 -2.07
N LEU A 29 22.44 11.55 -1.86
CA LEU A 29 22.73 10.59 -0.80
C LEU A 29 24.15 10.03 -1.02
N ARG A 30 25.03 10.22 -0.05
CA ARG A 30 26.37 9.62 -0.01
C ARG A 30 26.20 8.09 -0.03
N LYS A 31 26.62 7.45 -1.12
CA LYS A 31 26.76 6.00 -1.19
C LYS A 31 27.87 5.55 -0.26
N GLY A 32 27.58 4.57 0.57
CA GLY A 32 28.54 3.68 1.17
C GLY A 32 29.02 4.05 2.58
N THR A 33 28.23 3.65 3.57
CA THR A 33 28.79 3.28 4.87
C THR A 33 28.10 1.98 5.28
N THR A 34 28.84 0.88 5.23
CA THR A 34 28.43 -0.37 5.84
C THR A 34 28.25 -0.08 7.33
N LEU A 35 27.00 -0.13 7.81
CA LEU A 35 26.70 -0.01 9.24
C LEU A 35 27.29 -1.26 9.92
N GLN A 36 28.45 -1.14 10.55
CA GLN A 36 28.87 -2.13 11.54
C GLN A 36 27.93 -2.00 12.74
N ALA A 37 27.48 -3.12 13.24
CA ALA A 37 26.72 -3.16 14.48
C ALA A 37 27.58 -2.56 15.60
N VAL A 38 27.18 -1.41 16.12
CA VAL A 38 27.78 -0.77 17.29
C VAL A 38 26.94 -1.17 18.51
N ASP A 39 27.58 -1.71 19.53
CA ASP A 39 26.91 -2.14 20.77
C ASP A 39 26.29 -0.96 21.54
N SER A 40 26.79 0.26 21.28
CA SER A 40 26.24 1.49 21.88
C SER A 40 26.49 2.68 20.97
N LEU A 41 25.53 3.60 20.92
CA LEU A 41 25.62 4.88 20.25
C LEU A 41 25.45 5.98 21.29
N VAL A 42 26.46 6.82 21.45
CA VAL A 42 26.36 8.03 22.27
C VAL A 42 25.75 9.14 21.41
N VAL A 43 24.61 9.67 21.80
CA VAL A 43 23.94 10.78 21.12
C VAL A 43 24.12 12.03 21.97
N GLU A 44 24.86 13.00 21.43
CA GLU A 44 25.00 14.30 22.06
C GLU A 44 23.72 15.13 21.92
N PRO A 45 23.32 15.88 22.94
CA PRO A 45 22.13 16.70 22.89
C PRO A 45 22.22 17.79 21.84
N ILE A 46 21.20 17.92 21.00
CA ILE A 46 21.11 18.95 19.97
C ILE A 46 20.57 20.22 20.58
N ALA A 47 21.35 21.30 20.56
CA ALA A 47 20.97 22.60 21.12
C ALA A 47 20.07 23.42 20.16
N LYS A 48 20.20 23.21 18.84
CA LYS A 48 19.44 23.95 17.82
C LYS A 48 19.22 23.10 16.57
N VAL A 49 17.98 23.08 16.11
CA VAL A 49 17.58 22.42 14.86
C VAL A 49 16.95 23.45 13.94
N GLY A 50 17.29 23.43 12.65
CA GLY A 50 16.70 24.29 11.63
C GLY A 50 16.82 23.66 10.25
N GLY A 51 15.99 24.13 9.32
CA GLY A 51 15.94 23.62 7.94
C GLY A 51 14.60 23.03 7.57
N VAL A 52 14.52 22.49 6.36
CA VAL A 52 13.33 21.82 5.82
C VAL A 52 13.59 20.34 5.72
N VAL A 53 12.76 19.53 6.36
CA VAL A 53 12.81 18.06 6.27
C VAL A 53 11.68 17.60 5.36
N ARG A 54 12.01 16.87 4.29
CA ARG A 54 11.02 16.20 3.44
C ARG A 54 10.85 14.78 3.94
N LEU A 55 9.63 14.45 4.31
CA LEU A 55 9.31 13.11 4.79
C LEU A 55 9.02 12.18 3.60
N PRO A 56 9.45 10.92 3.67
CA PRO A 56 9.00 9.89 2.73
C PRO A 56 7.50 9.65 2.87
N GLY A 57 6.92 8.95 1.90
CA GLY A 57 5.53 8.53 1.96
C GLY A 57 5.21 7.70 3.21
N SER A 58 3.98 7.75 3.65
CA SER A 58 3.51 6.94 4.77
C SER A 58 3.18 5.52 4.30
N LYS A 59 3.71 4.48 4.95
CA LYS A 59 3.44 3.07 4.66
C LYS A 59 1.94 2.77 4.64
N SER A 60 1.24 3.19 5.65
CA SER A 60 -0.21 2.95 5.79
C SER A 60 -1.04 3.69 4.74
N LEU A 61 -0.66 4.92 4.38
CA LEU A 61 -1.34 5.66 3.32
C LEU A 61 -1.03 5.08 1.94
N SER A 62 0.22 4.67 1.69
CA SER A 62 0.62 4.01 0.44
C SER A 62 -0.24 2.77 0.17
N ASN A 63 -0.36 1.85 1.14
CA ASN A 63 -1.15 0.65 0.98
C ASN A 63 -2.65 0.92 0.75
N ARG A 64 -3.21 1.90 1.45
CA ARG A 64 -4.61 2.29 1.24
C ARG A 64 -4.84 2.95 -0.11
N ALA A 65 -3.93 3.83 -0.54
CA ALA A 65 -4.02 4.48 -1.85
C ALA A 65 -3.95 3.47 -2.99
N LEU A 66 -3.02 2.49 -2.91
CA LEU A 66 -2.91 1.39 -3.86
C LEU A 66 -4.19 0.55 -3.92
N LEU A 67 -4.75 0.20 -2.77
CA LEU A 67 -5.97 -0.59 -2.69
C LEU A 67 -7.17 0.16 -3.26
N LEU A 68 -7.32 1.45 -2.93
CA LEU A 68 -8.39 2.28 -3.48
C LEU A 68 -8.24 2.46 -4.99
N ALA A 69 -7.02 2.68 -5.49
CA ALA A 69 -6.74 2.75 -6.93
C ALA A 69 -7.10 1.44 -7.64
N ALA A 70 -6.88 0.29 -7.00
CA ALA A 70 -7.24 -1.01 -7.55
C ALA A 70 -8.76 -1.25 -7.61
N LEU A 71 -9.54 -0.60 -6.75
CA LEU A 71 -11.01 -0.67 -6.73
C LEU A 71 -11.68 0.32 -7.69
N CYS A 72 -10.92 1.26 -8.25
CA CYS A 72 -11.42 2.20 -9.24
C CYS A 72 -11.19 1.66 -10.65
N GLU A 73 -12.16 1.85 -11.53
CA GLU A 73 -12.01 1.56 -12.95
C GLU A 73 -11.15 2.64 -13.63
N GLY A 74 -10.21 2.22 -14.48
CA GLY A 74 -9.35 3.10 -15.26
C GLY A 74 -7.92 3.16 -14.74
N GLU A 75 -7.28 4.29 -14.95
CA GLU A 75 -5.89 4.55 -14.56
C GLU A 75 -5.81 5.54 -13.39
N THR A 76 -5.03 5.21 -12.39
CA THR A 76 -4.72 6.07 -11.24
C THR A 76 -3.21 6.14 -11.06
N VAL A 77 -2.67 7.35 -10.92
CA VAL A 77 -1.25 7.53 -10.54
C VAL A 77 -1.18 7.76 -9.04
N VAL A 78 -0.39 6.93 -8.37
CA VAL A 78 -0.10 7.06 -6.94
C VAL A 78 1.33 7.52 -6.80
N GLU A 79 1.52 8.70 -6.23
CA GLU A 79 2.83 9.33 -6.04
C GLU A 79 3.27 9.28 -4.60
N ASN A 80 4.58 9.45 -4.37
CA ASN A 80 5.21 9.45 -3.05
C ASN A 80 4.92 8.16 -2.27
N LEU A 81 4.96 7.02 -2.94
CA LEU A 81 4.89 5.72 -2.30
C LEU A 81 6.10 5.49 -1.40
N LEU A 82 5.85 4.95 -0.22
CA LEU A 82 6.95 4.45 0.60
C LEU A 82 7.46 3.13 0.01
N ALA A 83 8.73 3.07 -0.36
CA ALA A 83 9.39 1.81 -0.67
C ALA A 83 9.61 1.02 0.63
N SER A 84 8.88 -0.07 0.82
CA SER A 84 8.97 -0.95 1.99
C SER A 84 8.42 -2.32 1.66
N ASP A 85 8.83 -3.33 2.44
CA ASP A 85 8.32 -4.70 2.30
C ASP A 85 6.77 -4.75 2.31
N ASP A 86 6.12 -3.94 3.14
CA ASP A 86 4.66 -3.90 3.23
C ASP A 86 4.01 -3.41 1.91
N THR A 87 4.59 -2.40 1.27
CA THR A 87 4.08 -1.88 -0.01
C THR A 87 4.38 -2.82 -1.17
N GLU A 88 5.53 -3.50 -1.14
CA GLU A 88 5.86 -4.54 -2.11
C GLU A 88 4.87 -5.70 -2.04
N ARG A 89 4.55 -6.19 -0.82
CA ARG A 89 3.54 -7.24 -0.64
C ARG A 89 2.16 -6.83 -1.13
N MET A 90 1.77 -5.56 -0.95
CA MET A 90 0.51 -5.06 -1.49
C MET A 90 0.53 -5.06 -3.02
N LEU A 91 1.60 -4.58 -3.65
CA LEU A 91 1.74 -4.56 -5.11
C LEU A 91 1.69 -5.97 -5.70
N GLU A 92 2.39 -6.94 -5.09
CA GLU A 92 2.37 -8.35 -5.50
C GLU A 92 0.95 -8.95 -5.37
N ALA A 93 0.24 -8.63 -4.30
CA ALA A 93 -1.12 -9.10 -4.10
C ALA A 93 -2.08 -8.52 -5.14
N LEU A 94 -1.97 -7.23 -5.44
CA LEU A 94 -2.79 -6.57 -6.45
C LEU A 94 -2.53 -7.12 -7.86
N ASP A 95 -1.27 -7.35 -8.22
CA ASP A 95 -0.89 -7.98 -9.48
C ASP A 95 -1.47 -9.39 -9.61
N ALA A 96 -1.37 -10.19 -8.55
CA ALA A 96 -1.96 -11.53 -8.50
C ALA A 96 -3.49 -11.52 -8.66
N MET A 97 -4.16 -10.45 -8.23
CA MET A 97 -5.61 -10.25 -8.39
C MET A 97 -6.00 -9.59 -9.72
N GLY A 98 -5.05 -9.43 -10.65
CA GLY A 98 -5.27 -8.96 -12.02
C GLY A 98 -5.20 -7.44 -12.21
N VAL A 99 -4.74 -6.70 -11.22
CA VAL A 99 -4.48 -5.27 -11.33
C VAL A 99 -3.11 -5.04 -11.97
N LYS A 100 -3.05 -4.21 -13.00
CA LYS A 100 -1.78 -3.89 -13.66
C LYS A 100 -1.12 -2.70 -12.95
N VAL A 101 0.10 -2.91 -12.51
CA VAL A 101 0.91 -1.86 -11.89
C VAL A 101 2.15 -1.60 -12.72
N LYS A 102 2.39 -0.35 -13.07
CA LYS A 102 3.58 0.10 -13.78
C LYS A 102 4.35 1.10 -12.94
N ASP A 103 5.62 0.79 -12.69
CA ASP A 103 6.54 1.72 -12.04
C ASP A 103 6.82 2.91 -12.98
N LEU A 104 6.72 4.12 -12.46
CA LEU A 104 6.99 5.37 -13.16
C LEU A 104 8.30 6.02 -12.72
N GLY A 105 8.99 5.45 -11.73
CA GLY A 105 10.12 6.07 -11.06
C GLY A 105 9.71 7.09 -9.99
N ASP A 106 10.66 7.69 -9.31
CA ASP A 106 10.46 8.73 -8.29
C ASP A 106 9.38 8.39 -7.23
N SER A 107 9.34 7.12 -6.81
CA SER A 107 8.34 6.61 -5.86
C SER A 107 6.89 6.78 -6.35
N ALA A 108 6.66 6.70 -7.65
CA ALA A 108 5.35 6.77 -8.26
C ALA A 108 5.03 5.50 -9.04
N VAL A 109 3.76 5.07 -9.00
CA VAL A 109 3.26 3.95 -9.80
C VAL A 109 1.96 4.33 -10.49
N ARG A 110 1.74 3.73 -11.67
CA ARG A 110 0.44 3.76 -12.35
C ARG A 110 -0.28 2.44 -12.09
N VAL A 111 -1.45 2.54 -11.52
CA VAL A 111 -2.37 1.43 -11.29
C VAL A 111 -3.46 1.48 -12.35
N THR A 112 -3.61 0.40 -13.11
CA THR A 112 -4.67 0.24 -14.10
C THR A 112 -5.55 -0.93 -13.69
N SER A 113 -6.82 -0.65 -13.43
CA SER A 113 -7.78 -1.63 -12.95
C SER A 113 -9.11 -1.54 -13.70
N THR A 114 -9.85 -2.63 -13.69
CA THR A 114 -11.24 -2.70 -14.13
C THR A 114 -12.24 -2.45 -13.00
N GLY A 115 -11.74 -2.11 -11.80
CA GLY A 115 -12.56 -1.99 -10.59
C GLY A 115 -12.97 -3.33 -9.99
N SER A 116 -12.64 -4.45 -10.64
CA SER A 116 -12.96 -5.81 -10.20
C SER A 116 -11.67 -6.58 -9.91
N LEU A 117 -11.56 -7.11 -8.70
CA LEU A 117 -10.45 -7.95 -8.28
C LEU A 117 -10.80 -9.42 -8.50
N LYS A 118 -9.86 -10.20 -9.00
CA LYS A 118 -10.05 -11.62 -9.31
C LYS A 118 -9.37 -12.49 -8.26
N ALA A 119 -10.00 -13.59 -7.89
CA ALA A 119 -9.35 -14.59 -7.06
C ALA A 119 -8.17 -15.20 -7.81
N PRO A 120 -6.95 -15.18 -7.23
CA PRO A 120 -5.73 -15.56 -7.96
C PRO A 120 -5.53 -17.07 -8.08
N GLY A 121 -6.39 -17.90 -7.46
CA GLY A 121 -6.23 -19.36 -7.42
C GLY A 121 -5.01 -19.86 -6.63
N LYS A 122 -4.35 -18.96 -5.90
CA LYS A 122 -3.23 -19.22 -5.00
C LYS A 122 -3.32 -18.32 -3.77
N ASP A 123 -2.58 -18.69 -2.73
CA ASP A 123 -2.50 -17.89 -1.52
C ASP A 123 -1.83 -16.53 -1.79
N LEU A 124 -2.42 -15.48 -1.22
CA LEU A 124 -1.85 -14.14 -1.23
C LEU A 124 -0.94 -13.99 0.00
N PHE A 125 0.36 -14.13 -0.22
CA PHE A 125 1.34 -14.03 0.85
C PHE A 125 1.71 -12.58 1.14
N LEU A 126 1.27 -12.06 2.28
CA LEU A 126 1.44 -10.66 2.69
C LEU A 126 2.60 -10.45 3.68
N GLY A 127 3.43 -11.46 3.92
CA GLY A 127 4.58 -11.34 4.80
C GLY A 127 4.17 -10.93 6.23
N ASN A 128 4.76 -9.84 6.74
CA ASN A 128 4.37 -9.25 8.04
C ASN A 128 3.64 -7.90 7.86
N ALA A 129 3.10 -7.65 6.67
CA ALA A 129 2.47 -6.39 6.27
C ALA A 129 1.05 -6.22 6.83
N GLY A 130 0.93 -5.92 8.12
CA GLY A 130 -0.38 -5.71 8.76
C GLY A 130 -1.19 -4.56 8.17
N THR A 131 -0.52 -3.56 7.58
CA THR A 131 -1.16 -2.44 6.88
C THR A 131 -1.71 -2.82 5.51
N ALA A 132 -1.29 -3.96 4.96
CA ALA A 132 -1.86 -4.56 3.75
C ALA A 132 -2.93 -5.60 4.12
N MET A 133 -2.63 -6.52 5.04
CA MET A 133 -3.49 -7.65 5.42
C MET A 133 -4.90 -7.22 5.82
N ARG A 134 -5.03 -6.27 6.75
CA ARG A 134 -6.33 -5.90 7.31
C ARG A 134 -7.26 -5.21 6.31
N PRO A 135 -6.84 -4.17 5.58
CA PRO A 135 -7.69 -3.56 4.57
C PRO A 135 -8.02 -4.52 3.42
N LEU A 136 -7.05 -5.35 3.01
CA LEU A 136 -7.27 -6.31 1.95
C LEU A 136 -8.25 -7.39 2.36
N ALA A 137 -8.21 -7.88 3.60
CA ALA A 137 -9.16 -8.85 4.12
C ALA A 137 -10.61 -8.37 3.98
N ALA A 138 -10.90 -7.12 4.33
CA ALA A 138 -12.22 -6.54 4.18
C ALA A 138 -12.66 -6.45 2.70
N VAL A 139 -11.74 -6.06 1.82
CA VAL A 139 -12.02 -5.95 0.37
C VAL A 139 -12.29 -7.32 -0.25
N VAL A 140 -11.42 -8.31 -0.01
CA VAL A 140 -11.60 -9.64 -0.60
C VAL A 140 -12.83 -10.36 -0.04
N ALA A 141 -13.21 -10.09 1.21
CA ALA A 141 -14.46 -10.60 1.78
C ALA A 141 -15.67 -10.01 1.04
N ALA A 142 -15.65 -8.71 0.73
CA ALA A 142 -16.71 -8.06 -0.04
C ALA A 142 -16.81 -8.61 -1.47
N VAL A 143 -15.66 -8.82 -2.15
CA VAL A 143 -15.60 -9.42 -3.49
C VAL A 143 -16.11 -10.86 -3.45
N ALA A 144 -15.66 -11.68 -2.51
CA ALA A 144 -16.07 -13.06 -2.35
C ALA A 144 -17.58 -13.18 -2.11
N ALA A 145 -18.17 -12.25 -1.35
CA ALA A 145 -19.60 -12.22 -1.09
C ALA A 145 -20.45 -11.95 -2.35
N VAL A 146 -19.90 -11.23 -3.33
CA VAL A 146 -20.58 -10.93 -4.60
C VAL A 146 -20.38 -12.03 -5.62
N ASP A 147 -19.14 -12.52 -5.79
CA ASP A 147 -18.76 -13.41 -6.87
C ASP A 147 -18.77 -14.88 -6.48
N GLY A 148 -18.99 -15.21 -5.20
CA GLY A 148 -18.94 -16.58 -4.66
C GLY A 148 -17.55 -17.21 -4.73
N THR A 149 -16.51 -16.39 -4.89
CA THR A 149 -15.11 -16.84 -4.94
C THR A 149 -14.50 -16.92 -3.54
N SER A 150 -13.37 -17.58 -3.41
CA SER A 150 -12.63 -17.63 -2.15
C SER A 150 -11.21 -17.07 -2.32
N PHE A 151 -10.73 -16.41 -1.27
CA PHE A 151 -9.37 -15.88 -1.19
C PHE A 151 -8.69 -16.44 0.05
N THR A 152 -7.43 -16.84 -0.10
CA THR A 152 -6.58 -17.18 1.03
C THR A 152 -5.56 -16.09 1.24
N LEU A 153 -5.58 -15.44 2.40
CA LEU A 153 -4.57 -14.48 2.82
C LEU A 153 -3.64 -15.15 3.83
N ASP A 154 -2.35 -15.08 3.59
CA ASP A 154 -1.34 -15.69 4.47
C ASP A 154 -0.17 -14.73 4.74
N GLY A 155 0.68 -15.09 5.68
CA GLY A 155 1.84 -14.31 6.04
C GLY A 155 2.88 -15.12 6.82
N THR A 156 3.87 -14.42 7.37
CA THR A 156 4.87 -15.03 8.25
C THR A 156 4.23 -15.61 9.50
N PRO A 157 4.93 -16.52 10.24
CA PRO A 157 4.44 -17.00 11.55
C PRO A 157 4.02 -15.86 12.48
N ARG A 158 4.77 -14.76 12.46
CA ARG A 158 4.44 -13.57 13.26
C ARG A 158 3.13 -12.91 12.83
N MET A 159 2.78 -12.94 11.54
CA MET A 159 1.51 -12.42 11.05
C MET A 159 0.34 -13.28 11.52
N ARG A 160 0.50 -14.60 11.52
CA ARG A 160 -0.53 -15.56 11.95
C ARG A 160 -0.85 -15.47 13.45
N GLU A 161 0.09 -14.96 14.26
CA GLU A 161 -0.10 -14.72 15.70
C GLU A 161 -0.89 -13.42 15.99
N ARG A 162 -1.02 -12.52 15.00
CA ARG A 162 -1.67 -11.23 15.23
C ARG A 162 -3.19 -11.38 15.30
N PRO A 163 -3.84 -10.77 16.30
CA PRO A 163 -5.30 -10.84 16.41
C PRO A 163 -5.97 -10.18 15.22
N ILE A 164 -6.89 -10.88 14.57
CA ILE A 164 -7.71 -10.41 13.45
C ILE A 164 -9.21 -10.68 13.69
N SER A 165 -9.55 -11.40 14.74
CA SER A 165 -10.93 -11.79 15.09
C SER A 165 -11.86 -10.59 15.11
N ASP A 166 -11.49 -9.51 15.78
CA ASP A 166 -12.31 -8.29 15.88
C ASP A 166 -12.71 -7.71 14.52
N LEU A 167 -11.89 -7.93 13.48
CA LEU A 167 -12.20 -7.51 12.12
C LEU A 167 -13.16 -8.50 11.42
N ILE A 168 -13.08 -9.79 11.77
CA ILE A 168 -13.87 -10.84 11.14
C ILE A 168 -15.26 -10.90 11.76
N ASP A 169 -15.38 -10.64 13.06
CA ASP A 169 -16.60 -10.71 13.84
C ASP A 169 -17.49 -9.47 13.67
N GLY A 170 -16.98 -8.36 13.13
CA GLY A 170 -17.68 -7.09 12.88
C GLY A 170 -18.27 -7.01 11.51
#